data_d03f02a84c4b3cf93dfde59f0eb98f06
#
_entry.id   d03f02a84c4b3cf93dfde59f0eb98f06
#
_cell.length_a   1.000
_cell.length_b   1.000
_cell.length_c   1.000
_cell.angle_alpha   90.00
_cell.angle_beta   90.00
_cell.angle_gamma   90.00
#
_symmetry.space_group_name_H-M   'P 1'
#
loop_
_entity.id
_entity.type
_entity.pdbx_description
1 polymer ?
#
loop_
_entity_poly.entity_id
_entity_poly.type
_entity_poly.pdbx_seq_one_letter_code
_entity_poly.pdbx_strand_id
1 'polypeptide(L)'
;MAEGLRNRQRPRRTPGRVAAARRYAAWMNSPAWRRRRRRWASEETRRSGRIVCAVCSKPWHERRDDLHHASYSRMGRERHEDLVPMCRACHELVHKAIDASTAWQRLIAKGHRRLVTVSIIARLKELKDKEKQQ
;
A
#
# COMPACT_ATOMS: atom_id res chain seq x y z
N MET A 1 20.56 -3.02 -37.79
CA MET A 1 20.00 -4.26 -37.20
C MET A 1 19.09 -3.85 -36.04
N ALA A 2 17.79 -3.98 -36.22
CA ALA A 2 16.85 -3.69 -35.16
C ALA A 2 16.68 -4.95 -34.32
N GLU A 3 17.24 -4.97 -33.10
CA GLU A 3 16.92 -5.98 -32.11
C GLU A 3 15.50 -5.73 -31.62
N GLY A 4 14.63 -6.68 -31.96
CA GLY A 4 13.24 -6.64 -31.59
C GLY A 4 13.07 -6.56 -30.08
N LEU A 5 12.40 -5.52 -29.62
CA LEU A 5 11.84 -5.41 -28.29
C LEU A 5 10.97 -6.65 -28.01
N ARG A 6 11.51 -7.60 -27.28
CA ARG A 6 10.74 -8.75 -26.80
C ARG A 6 9.63 -8.19 -25.91
N ASN A 7 8.44 -8.22 -26.45
CA ASN A 7 7.22 -7.96 -25.72
C ASN A 7 7.17 -8.96 -24.55
N ARG A 8 7.60 -8.52 -23.36
CA ARG A 8 7.46 -9.32 -22.13
C ARG A 8 5.97 -9.38 -21.82
N GLN A 9 5.31 -10.39 -22.36
CA GLN A 9 3.94 -10.70 -22.00
C GLN A 9 3.88 -10.83 -20.47
N ARG A 10 3.04 -10.01 -19.83
CA ARG A 10 2.75 -10.16 -18.40
C ARG A 10 2.30 -11.60 -18.17
N PRO A 11 2.84 -12.31 -17.18
CA PRO A 11 2.43 -13.69 -16.92
C PRO A 11 0.91 -13.74 -16.73
N ARG A 12 0.25 -14.68 -17.42
CA ARG A 12 -1.20 -14.87 -17.29
C ARG A 12 -1.52 -15.12 -15.83
N ARG A 13 -2.45 -14.35 -15.28
CA ARG A 13 -2.90 -14.54 -13.91
C ARG A 13 -3.58 -15.90 -13.78
N THR A 14 -3.19 -16.70 -12.78
CA THR A 14 -3.86 -17.95 -12.45
C THR A 14 -5.32 -17.70 -12.04
N PRO A 15 -6.25 -18.69 -12.21
CA PRO A 15 -7.64 -18.54 -11.75
C PRO A 15 -7.75 -18.11 -10.28
N GLY A 16 -6.89 -18.63 -9.40
CA GLY A 16 -6.87 -18.25 -7.99
C GLY A 16 -6.49 -16.79 -7.77
N ARG A 17 -5.53 -16.26 -8.54
CA ARG A 17 -5.15 -14.84 -8.49
C ARG A 17 -6.24 -13.93 -9.04
N VAL A 18 -6.96 -14.36 -10.07
CA VAL A 18 -8.11 -13.62 -10.61
C VAL A 18 -9.21 -13.53 -9.57
N ALA A 19 -9.54 -14.63 -8.89
CA ALA A 19 -10.55 -14.66 -7.83
C ALA A 19 -10.13 -13.77 -6.63
N ALA A 20 -8.86 -13.80 -6.22
CA ALA A 20 -8.34 -12.94 -5.16
C ALA A 20 -8.43 -11.46 -5.54
N ALA A 21 -8.07 -11.09 -6.77
CA ALA A 21 -8.18 -9.73 -7.27
C ALA A 21 -9.62 -9.22 -7.29
N ARG A 22 -10.59 -10.09 -7.65
CA ARG A 22 -12.02 -9.76 -7.63
C ARG A 22 -12.52 -9.53 -6.21
N ARG A 23 -12.13 -10.37 -5.25
CA ARG A 23 -12.49 -10.19 -3.83
C ARG A 23 -11.94 -8.89 -3.28
N TYR A 24 -10.70 -8.55 -3.59
CA TYR A 24 -10.07 -7.30 -3.20
C TYR A 24 -10.84 -6.10 -3.77
N ALA A 25 -11.10 -6.10 -5.08
CA ALA A 25 -11.83 -5.02 -5.73
C ALA A 25 -13.24 -4.85 -5.15
N ALA A 26 -13.95 -5.96 -4.91
CA ALA A 26 -15.27 -5.93 -4.29
C ALA A 26 -15.23 -5.32 -2.88
N TRP A 27 -14.25 -5.69 -2.07
CA TRP A 27 -14.07 -5.12 -0.73
C TRP A 27 -13.77 -3.63 -0.80
N MET A 28 -12.80 -3.21 -1.62
CA MET A 28 -12.38 -1.81 -1.74
C MET A 28 -13.49 -0.89 -2.26
N ASN A 29 -14.47 -1.42 -2.98
CA ASN A 29 -15.63 -0.69 -3.49
C ASN A 29 -16.86 -0.79 -2.58
N SER A 30 -16.77 -1.49 -1.45
CA SER A 30 -17.91 -1.76 -0.60
C SER A 30 -18.21 -0.62 0.39
N PRO A 31 -19.48 -0.45 0.80
CA PRO A 31 -19.82 0.45 1.90
C PRO A 31 -19.15 0.06 3.22
N ALA A 32 -18.93 -1.24 3.44
CA ALA A 32 -18.25 -1.75 4.63
C ALA A 32 -16.79 -1.26 4.73
N TRP A 33 -16.07 -1.23 3.60
CA TRP A 33 -14.72 -0.66 3.57
C TRP A 33 -14.74 0.84 3.88
N ARG A 34 -15.69 1.59 3.31
CA ARG A 34 -15.82 3.03 3.63
C ARG A 34 -16.08 3.26 5.13
N ARG A 35 -16.90 2.43 5.76
CA ARG A 35 -17.13 2.48 7.22
C ARG A 35 -15.86 2.12 8.00
N ARG A 36 -15.09 1.12 7.55
CA ARG A 36 -13.84 0.73 8.19
C ARG A 36 -12.81 1.87 8.12
N ARG A 37 -12.69 2.54 6.98
CA ARG A 37 -11.82 3.71 6.82
C ARG A 37 -12.18 4.83 7.80
N ARG A 38 -13.45 5.18 7.91
CA ARG A 38 -13.92 6.20 8.87
C ARG A 38 -13.59 5.82 10.30
N ARG A 39 -13.83 4.58 10.67
CA ARG A 39 -13.51 4.08 12.01
C ARG A 39 -12.03 4.13 12.29
N TRP A 40 -11.20 3.73 11.32
CA TRP A 40 -9.75 3.84 11.44
C TRP A 40 -9.30 5.28 11.68
N ALA A 41 -9.83 6.23 10.91
CA ALA A 41 -9.53 7.66 11.08
C ALA A 41 -9.90 8.16 12.47
N SER A 42 -11.06 7.76 13.00
CA SER A 42 -11.48 8.10 14.37
C SER A 42 -10.55 7.47 15.42
N GLU A 43 -10.19 6.21 15.26
CA GLU A 43 -9.25 5.51 16.14
C GLU A 43 -7.88 6.21 16.15
N GLU A 44 -7.35 6.55 14.97
CA GLU A 44 -6.04 7.18 14.86
C GLU A 44 -6.03 8.60 15.41
N THR A 45 -7.09 9.37 15.18
CA THR A 45 -7.23 10.71 15.77
C THR A 45 -7.21 10.66 17.29
N ARG A 46 -7.85 9.68 17.90
CA ARG A 46 -7.82 9.49 19.35
C ARG A 46 -6.46 9.06 19.87
N ARG A 47 -5.69 8.30 19.07
CA ARG A 47 -4.35 7.80 19.46
C ARG A 47 -3.26 8.85 19.32
N SER A 48 -3.26 9.58 18.22
CA SER A 48 -2.14 10.46 17.84
C SER A 48 -2.53 11.94 17.73
N GLY A 49 -3.82 12.25 17.82
CA GLY A 49 -4.35 13.61 17.67
C GLY A 49 -4.41 14.08 16.23
N ARG A 50 -3.42 13.76 15.42
CA ARG A 50 -3.31 14.21 14.03
C ARG A 50 -2.84 13.06 13.16
N ILE A 51 -3.50 12.90 12.02
CA ILE A 51 -3.11 11.86 11.05
C ILE A 51 -2.23 12.49 9.97
N VAL A 52 -1.08 11.90 9.73
CA VAL A 52 -0.15 12.32 8.69
C VAL A 52 0.21 11.13 7.79
N CYS A 53 0.59 11.42 6.55
CA CYS A 53 1.14 10.40 5.65
C CYS A 53 2.38 9.75 6.29
N ALA A 54 2.43 8.43 6.31
CA ALA A 54 3.54 7.68 6.91
C ALA A 54 4.87 7.90 6.21
N VAL A 55 4.88 8.40 4.98
CA VAL A 55 6.10 8.65 4.19
C VAL A 55 6.51 10.12 4.23
N CYS A 56 5.63 11.03 3.83
CA CYS A 56 6.00 12.45 3.65
C CYS A 56 5.55 13.36 4.78
N SER A 57 4.82 12.85 5.74
CA SER A 57 4.30 13.59 6.91
C SER A 57 3.30 14.71 6.60
N LYS A 58 2.82 14.81 5.37
CA LYS A 58 1.73 15.73 5.04
C LYS A 58 0.44 15.33 5.76
N PRO A 59 -0.44 16.29 6.11
CA PRO A 59 -1.74 15.97 6.69
C PRO A 59 -2.52 14.98 5.81
N TRP A 60 -3.08 13.96 6.45
CA TRP A 60 -3.85 12.91 5.78
C TRP A 60 -5.35 13.14 6.00
N HIS A 61 -6.14 12.98 4.93
CA HIS A 61 -7.59 13.13 4.95
C HIS A 61 -8.28 11.87 4.44
N GLU A 62 -9.24 11.37 5.19
CA GLU A 62 -9.97 10.13 4.90
C GLU A 62 -10.60 10.10 3.50
N ARG A 63 -11.16 11.21 3.03
CA ARG A 63 -11.87 11.27 1.75
C ARG A 63 -10.95 11.42 0.53
N ARG A 64 -9.73 11.90 0.73
CA ARG A 64 -8.79 12.25 -0.35
C ARG A 64 -7.63 11.28 -0.44
N ASP A 65 -7.15 10.82 0.69
CA ASP A 65 -5.92 10.05 0.79
C ASP A 65 -6.21 8.55 0.98
N ASP A 66 -5.18 7.73 0.97
CA ASP A 66 -5.31 6.29 0.94
C ASP A 66 -4.95 5.64 2.29
N LEU A 67 -5.48 4.45 2.52
CA LEU A 67 -4.99 3.52 3.53
C LEU A 67 -4.33 2.34 2.83
N HIS A 68 -3.05 2.15 3.06
CA HIS A 68 -2.28 1.03 2.53
C HIS A 68 -2.46 -0.19 3.43
N HIS A 69 -2.77 -1.35 2.84
CA HIS A 69 -2.78 -2.61 3.57
C HIS A 69 -1.35 -3.12 3.78
N ALA A 70 -0.86 -3.07 5.00
CA ALA A 70 0.39 -3.73 5.39
C ALA A 70 0.21 -5.25 5.50
N SER A 71 -1.04 -5.71 5.59
CA SER A 71 -1.42 -7.12 5.56
C SER A 71 -2.80 -7.26 4.92
N TYR A 72 -2.97 -8.27 4.08
CA TYR A 72 -4.27 -8.66 3.53
C TYR A 72 -4.88 -9.86 4.24
N SER A 73 -4.20 -10.45 5.22
CA SER A 73 -4.64 -11.68 5.88
C SER A 73 -5.99 -11.53 6.60
N ARG A 74 -6.33 -10.31 7.02
CA ARG A 74 -7.59 -9.99 7.68
C ARG A 74 -8.47 -9.06 6.85
N MET A 75 -8.34 -9.07 5.53
CA MET A 75 -9.17 -8.25 4.64
C MET A 75 -10.66 -8.47 4.91
N GLY A 76 -11.41 -7.39 5.15
CA GLY A 76 -12.79 -7.43 5.60
C GLY A 76 -12.95 -7.36 7.12
N ARG A 77 -11.91 -7.67 7.87
CA ARG A 77 -11.84 -7.60 9.34
C ARG A 77 -10.51 -7.02 9.80
N GLU A 78 -10.04 -6.02 9.08
CA GLU A 78 -8.73 -5.38 9.33
C GLU A 78 -8.65 -4.85 10.76
N ARG A 79 -7.54 -5.15 11.41
CA ARG A 79 -7.14 -4.47 12.64
C ARG A 79 -6.55 -3.11 12.31
N HIS A 80 -6.48 -2.24 13.32
CA HIS A 80 -5.93 -0.89 13.15
C HIS A 80 -4.51 -0.92 12.56
N GLU A 81 -3.66 -1.80 13.07
CA GLU A 81 -2.27 -1.96 12.65
C GLU A 81 -2.07 -2.55 11.25
N ASP A 82 -3.12 -3.10 10.64
CA ASP A 82 -3.05 -3.62 9.27
C ASP A 82 -3.08 -2.52 8.20
N LEU A 83 -3.42 -1.30 8.60
CA LEU A 83 -3.64 -0.17 7.71
C LEU A 83 -2.66 0.95 8.02
N VAL A 84 -2.13 1.56 6.97
CA VAL A 84 -1.10 2.62 7.06
C VAL A 84 -1.58 3.84 6.27
N PRO A 85 -1.62 5.04 6.88
CA PRO A 85 -2.07 6.23 6.17
C PRO A 85 -1.00 6.72 5.20
N MET A 86 -1.38 6.91 3.95
CA MET A 86 -0.51 7.44 2.91
C MET A 86 -1.27 8.42 2.03
N CYS A 87 -0.63 9.51 1.65
CA CYS A 87 -1.15 10.32 0.56
C CYS A 87 -1.07 9.50 -0.75
N ARG A 88 -1.90 9.83 -1.72
CA ARG A 88 -1.96 9.08 -2.97
C ARG A 88 -0.61 8.97 -3.68
N ALA A 89 0.16 10.05 -3.72
CA ALA A 89 1.48 10.06 -4.35
C ALA A 89 2.46 9.10 -3.67
N CYS A 90 2.52 9.11 -2.34
CA CYS A 90 3.39 8.18 -1.60
C CYS A 90 2.91 6.73 -1.70
N HIS A 91 1.61 6.49 -1.71
CA HIS A 91 1.04 5.16 -1.91
C HIS A 91 1.44 4.59 -3.28
N GLU A 92 1.39 5.41 -4.33
CA GLU A 92 1.88 5.02 -5.67
C GLU A 92 3.38 4.70 -5.66
N LEU A 93 4.21 5.48 -4.94
CA LEU A 93 5.64 5.21 -4.82
C LEU A 93 5.91 3.87 -4.12
N VAL A 94 5.16 3.54 -3.08
CA VAL A 94 5.27 2.24 -2.39
C VAL A 94 4.97 1.10 -3.35
N HIS A 95 3.88 1.19 -4.10
CA HIS A 95 3.51 0.16 -5.08
C HIS A 95 4.53 0.05 -6.22
N LYS A 96 5.06 1.16 -6.72
CA LYS A 96 6.14 1.14 -7.72
C LYS A 96 7.40 0.46 -7.21
N ALA A 97 7.77 0.70 -5.95
CA ALA A 97 8.92 0.05 -5.33
C ALA A 97 8.73 -1.47 -5.24
N ILE A 98 7.53 -1.92 -4.86
CA ILE A 98 7.19 -3.34 -4.83
C ILE A 98 7.27 -3.94 -6.23
N ASP A 99 6.63 -3.30 -7.21
CA ASP A 99 6.54 -3.80 -8.59
C ASP A 99 7.92 -3.86 -9.28
N ALA A 100 8.84 -3.00 -8.89
CA ALA A 100 10.20 -2.96 -9.43
C ALA A 100 11.15 -4.00 -8.79
N SER A 101 10.75 -4.67 -7.72
CA SER A 101 11.63 -5.54 -6.94
C SER A 101 11.12 -6.98 -6.86
N THR A 102 11.80 -7.88 -7.55
CA THR A 102 11.55 -9.33 -7.44
C THR A 102 11.76 -9.82 -6.01
N ALA A 103 12.77 -9.28 -5.31
CA ALA A 103 13.05 -9.64 -3.92
C ALA A 103 11.89 -9.28 -2.99
N TRP A 104 11.32 -8.07 -3.11
CA TRP A 104 10.15 -7.68 -2.34
C TRP A 104 8.93 -8.54 -2.65
N GLN A 105 8.69 -8.84 -3.93
CA GLN A 105 7.58 -9.70 -4.35
C GLN A 105 7.69 -11.11 -3.78
N ARG A 106 8.90 -11.68 -3.72
CA ARG A 106 9.14 -12.98 -3.09
C ARG A 106 8.86 -12.97 -1.60
N LEU A 107 9.26 -11.93 -0.89
CA LEU A 107 8.98 -11.78 0.53
C LEU A 107 7.48 -11.65 0.80
N ILE A 108 6.77 -10.89 -0.03
CA ILE A 108 5.30 -10.77 0.06
C ILE A 108 4.63 -12.14 -0.17
N ALA A 109 5.09 -12.91 -1.15
CA ALA A 109 4.56 -14.25 -1.43
C ALA A 109 4.77 -15.22 -0.27
N LYS A 110 5.83 -15.01 0.54
CA LYS A 110 6.11 -15.79 1.76
C LYS A 110 5.36 -15.28 3.00
N GLY A 111 4.50 -14.28 2.87
CA GLY A 111 3.72 -13.73 3.97
C GLY A 111 4.37 -12.56 4.71
N HIS A 112 5.44 -11.97 4.19
CA HIS A 112 6.20 -10.89 4.84
C HIS A 112 5.84 -9.48 4.33
N ARG A 113 4.58 -9.26 3.93
CA ARG A 113 4.15 -7.96 3.39
C ARG A 113 4.37 -6.81 4.38
N ARG A 114 4.14 -7.04 5.68
CA ARG A 114 4.36 -6.03 6.71
C ARG A 114 5.83 -5.58 6.76
N LEU A 115 6.75 -6.52 6.76
CA LEU A 115 8.18 -6.24 6.72
C LEU A 115 8.57 -5.42 5.47
N VAL A 116 8.06 -5.81 4.31
CA VAL A 116 8.30 -5.09 3.05
C VAL A 116 7.76 -3.67 3.13
N THR A 117 6.53 -3.48 3.62
CA THR A 117 5.91 -2.16 3.79
C THR A 117 6.77 -1.25 4.69
N VAL A 118 7.16 -1.74 5.86
CA VAL A 118 7.98 -0.97 6.81
C VAL A 118 9.33 -0.60 6.21
N SER A 119 9.97 -1.52 5.51
CA SER A 119 11.29 -1.30 4.87
C SER A 119 11.21 -0.26 3.75
N ILE A 120 10.18 -0.33 2.92
CA ILE A 120 9.98 0.64 1.82
C ILE A 120 9.66 2.03 2.38
N ILE A 121 8.79 2.12 3.39
CA ILE A 121 8.48 3.41 4.04
C ILE A 121 9.75 4.05 4.59
N ALA A 122 10.57 3.30 5.32
CA ALA A 122 11.83 3.81 5.87
C ALA A 122 12.76 4.32 4.76
N ARG A 123 12.87 3.61 3.66
CA ARG A 123 13.70 4.00 2.51
C ARG A 123 13.18 5.28 1.85
N LEU A 124 11.87 5.37 1.63
CA LEU A 124 11.27 6.55 0.99
C LEU A 124 11.36 7.78 1.89
N LYS A 125 11.19 7.63 3.21
CA LYS A 125 11.40 8.72 4.17
C LYS A 125 12.82 9.26 4.09
N GLU A 126 13.81 8.38 4.10
CA GLU A 126 15.22 8.75 4.00
C GLU A 126 15.51 9.53 2.73
N LEU A 127 14.99 9.09 1.58
CA LEU A 127 15.17 9.78 0.31
C LEU A 127 14.51 11.17 0.30
N LYS A 128 13.32 11.31 0.86
CA LYS A 128 12.62 12.59 0.95
C LYS A 128 13.32 13.57 1.91
N ASP A 129 13.87 13.08 2.99
CA ASP A 129 14.62 13.92 3.93
C ASP A 129 15.90 14.46 3.28
N LYS A 130 16.58 13.68 2.46
CA LYS A 130 17.73 14.11 1.66
C LYS A 130 17.36 15.20 0.64
N GLU A 131 16.22 15.07 -0.03
CA GLU A 131 15.72 16.08 -0.96
C GLU A 131 15.48 17.44 -0.26
N LYS A 132 14.97 17.43 0.97
CA LYS A 132 14.72 18.66 1.77
C LYS A 132 16.00 19.35 2.23
N GLN A 133 17.13 18.67 2.25
CA GLN A 133 18.43 19.21 2.68
C GLN A 133 19.25 19.82 1.54
N GLN A 134 18.75 19.75 0.33
CA GLN A 134 19.41 20.35 -0.85
C GLN A 134 18.93 21.77 -1.12
#